data_38fe1f25a6b5710745f6a2d6f1a16c3d
#
_entry.id   38fe1f25a6b5710745f6a2d6f1a16c3d
#
_cell.length_a   1.000
_cell.length_b   1.000
_cell.length_c   1.000
_cell.angle_alpha   90.00
_cell.angle_beta   90.00
_cell.angle_gamma   90.00
#
_symmetry.space_group_name_H-M   'P 1'
#
loop_
_entity.id
_entity.type
_entity.pdbx_description
1 polymer ?
#
loop_
_entity_poly.entity_id
_entity_poly.type
_entity_poly.pdbx_seq_one_letter_code
_entity_poly.pdbx_strand_id
1 'polypeptide(L)'
;VLRPLLEPKDDIPRKRVTLIYRPISAGDGVRTVEKEHTDAVNAANKTRSIGKASAGLRLERTEAARQALARGGQLGEYSLLVTMTLRDADLLDQGSAIIGQLGNRSQLRLHSTNGQQDAAFIAGLGLGVLLDQKSTISSFARAE
;
A
#
# COMPACT_ATOMS: atom_id res chain seq x y z
N VAL A 1 9.69 6.13 -9.36
CA VAL A 1 9.24 6.06 -7.96
C VAL A 1 9.80 4.84 -7.26
N LEU A 2 9.69 3.60 -7.77
CA LEU A 2 10.14 2.36 -7.10
C LEU A 2 11.65 2.03 -7.28
N ARG A 3 12.36 2.75 -8.12
CA ARG A 3 13.76 2.46 -8.44
C ARG A 3 14.67 2.28 -7.20
N PRO A 4 14.64 3.15 -6.16
CA PRO A 4 15.48 2.96 -4.99
C PRO A 4 15.21 1.64 -4.24
N LEU A 5 13.97 1.16 -4.25
CA LEU A 5 13.60 -0.13 -3.65
C LEU A 5 14.05 -1.33 -4.48
N LEU A 6 14.16 -1.18 -5.81
CA LEU A 6 14.51 -2.27 -6.72
C LEU A 6 16.03 -2.43 -6.88
N GLU A 7 16.80 -1.34 -6.72
CA GLU A 7 18.26 -1.38 -6.83
C GLU A 7 18.88 -2.32 -5.78
N PRO A 8 19.89 -3.15 -6.15
CA PRO A 8 20.62 -3.96 -5.20
C PRO A 8 21.32 -3.08 -4.16
N LYS A 9 21.53 -3.65 -2.96
CA LYS A 9 22.26 -3.03 -1.85
C LYS A 9 23.17 -4.06 -1.22
N ASP A 10 24.44 -3.69 -1.02
CA ASP A 10 25.45 -4.58 -0.46
C ASP A 10 25.12 -5.00 0.97
N ASP A 11 24.49 -4.10 1.75
CA ASP A 11 24.06 -4.37 3.13
C ASP A 11 22.87 -5.33 3.23
N ILE A 12 22.18 -5.60 2.13
CA ILE A 12 21.01 -6.49 2.09
C ILE A 12 21.24 -7.57 1.04
N PRO A 13 21.76 -8.76 1.43
CA PRO A 13 22.14 -9.82 0.49
C PRO A 13 21.00 -10.29 -0.39
N ARG A 14 19.78 -10.30 0.14
CA ARG A 14 18.58 -10.67 -0.61
C ARG A 14 17.42 -9.75 -0.25
N LYS A 15 16.83 -9.18 -1.27
CA LYS A 15 15.64 -8.33 -1.16
C LYS A 15 14.64 -8.78 -2.22
N ARG A 16 13.38 -8.94 -1.81
CA ARG A 16 12.25 -9.20 -2.71
C ARG A 16 11.25 -8.06 -2.57
N VAL A 17 10.81 -7.55 -3.70
CA VAL A 17 9.73 -6.55 -3.79
C VAL A 17 8.58 -7.21 -4.53
N THR A 18 7.45 -7.36 -3.87
CA THR A 18 6.25 -7.99 -4.43
C THR A 18 5.14 -6.96 -4.47
N LEU A 19 4.59 -6.76 -5.66
CA LEU A 19 3.42 -5.93 -5.87
C LEU A 19 2.21 -6.86 -6.07
N ILE A 20 1.23 -6.74 -5.20
CA ILE A 20 -0.03 -7.47 -5.28
C ILE A 20 -1.09 -6.49 -5.79
N TYR A 21 -1.78 -6.86 -6.85
CA TYR A 21 -2.90 -6.12 -7.39
C TYR A 21 -4.18 -6.93 -7.24
N ARG A 22 -5.19 -6.32 -6.62
CA ARG A 22 -6.53 -6.90 -6.47
C ARG A 22 -7.53 -6.03 -7.20
N PRO A 23 -8.08 -6.47 -8.34
CA PRO A 23 -9.11 -5.72 -9.03
C PRO A 23 -10.39 -5.69 -8.20
N ILE A 24 -11.05 -4.54 -8.19
CA ILE A 24 -12.37 -4.36 -7.60
C ILE A 24 -13.41 -4.55 -8.70
N SER A 25 -14.56 -5.13 -8.37
CA SER A 25 -15.64 -5.30 -9.35
C SER A 25 -16.04 -3.95 -9.96
N ALA A 26 -16.43 -3.94 -11.21
CA ALA A 26 -16.79 -2.69 -11.91
C ALA A 26 -17.88 -1.91 -11.16
N GLY A 27 -18.91 -2.61 -10.65
CA GLY A 27 -19.99 -1.98 -9.89
C GLY A 27 -19.53 -1.37 -8.56
N ASP A 28 -18.68 -2.07 -7.83
CA ASP A 28 -18.14 -1.57 -6.55
C ASP A 28 -17.12 -0.45 -6.78
N GLY A 29 -16.35 -0.54 -7.86
CA GLY A 29 -15.41 0.51 -8.26
C GLY A 29 -16.14 1.84 -8.54
N VAL A 30 -17.23 1.79 -9.31
CA VAL A 30 -18.06 2.97 -9.58
C VAL A 30 -18.62 3.55 -8.28
N ARG A 31 -19.23 2.71 -7.44
CA ARG A 31 -19.80 3.19 -6.15
C ARG A 31 -18.73 3.82 -5.25
N THR A 32 -17.55 3.23 -5.19
CA THR A 32 -16.46 3.76 -4.38
C THR A 32 -16.02 5.12 -4.86
N VAL A 33 -15.79 5.28 -6.17
CA VAL A 33 -15.33 6.54 -6.74
C VAL A 33 -16.40 7.62 -6.64
N GLU A 34 -17.67 7.30 -6.87
CA GLU A 34 -18.78 8.25 -6.73
C GLU A 34 -18.92 8.73 -5.29
N LYS A 35 -18.82 7.84 -4.31
CA LYS A 35 -18.82 8.20 -2.90
C LYS A 35 -17.65 9.13 -2.57
N GLU A 36 -16.43 8.74 -2.94
CA GLU A 36 -15.25 9.57 -2.67
C GLU A 36 -15.30 10.93 -3.35
N HIS A 37 -15.86 11.00 -4.55
CA HIS A 37 -16.07 12.27 -5.25
C HIS A 37 -17.06 13.15 -4.50
N THR A 38 -18.21 12.61 -4.08
CA THR A 38 -19.21 13.34 -3.30
C THR A 38 -18.61 13.87 -1.99
N ASP A 39 -17.82 13.03 -1.29
CA ASP A 39 -17.12 13.43 -0.08
C ASP A 39 -16.08 14.54 -0.34
N ALA A 40 -15.37 14.47 -1.48
CA ALA A 40 -14.40 15.48 -1.87
C ALA A 40 -15.07 16.83 -2.21
N VAL A 41 -16.21 16.82 -2.91
CA VAL A 41 -17.03 18.02 -3.20
C VAL A 41 -17.51 18.65 -1.88
N ASN A 42 -18.06 17.84 -0.98
CA ASN A 42 -18.53 18.32 0.32
C ASN A 42 -17.40 18.91 1.16
N ALA A 43 -16.23 18.28 1.15
CA ALA A 43 -15.04 18.79 1.84
C ALA A 43 -14.56 20.13 1.22
N ALA A 44 -14.51 20.23 -0.10
CA ALA A 44 -14.11 21.45 -0.79
C ALA A 44 -15.05 22.63 -0.49
N ASN A 45 -16.35 22.36 -0.39
CA ASN A 45 -17.36 23.38 -0.06
C ASN A 45 -17.31 23.84 1.40
N LYS A 46 -16.94 22.96 2.32
CA LYS A 46 -16.88 23.25 3.77
C LYS A 46 -15.58 23.92 4.21
N THR A 47 -14.52 23.79 3.44
CA THR A 47 -13.17 24.21 3.89
C THR A 47 -12.95 25.70 3.62
N ARG A 48 -12.83 26.48 4.71
CA ARG A 48 -12.55 27.92 4.68
C ARG A 48 -11.07 28.20 4.93
N SER A 49 -10.23 28.35 3.96
CA SER A 49 -8.87 28.91 4.02
C SER A 49 -7.69 27.93 3.84
N ILE A 50 -7.18 27.28 4.87
CA ILE A 50 -5.88 26.55 4.79
C ILE A 50 -6.00 25.16 4.12
N GLY A 51 -7.17 24.54 4.20
CA GLY A 51 -7.42 23.23 3.58
C GLY A 51 -7.80 23.25 2.09
N LYS A 52 -7.95 24.42 1.49
CA LYS A 52 -8.45 24.54 0.10
C LYS A 52 -7.58 23.83 -0.93
N ALA A 53 -6.27 23.89 -0.80
CA ALA A 53 -5.34 23.26 -1.74
C ALA A 53 -5.44 21.72 -1.69
N SER A 54 -5.48 21.13 -0.50
CA SER A 54 -5.60 19.69 -0.34
C SER A 54 -6.98 19.17 -0.75
N ALA A 55 -8.04 19.93 -0.44
CA ALA A 55 -9.40 19.61 -0.87
C ALA A 55 -9.55 19.72 -2.40
N GLY A 56 -8.95 20.73 -3.02
CA GLY A 56 -8.91 20.90 -4.46
C GLY A 56 -8.19 19.73 -5.16
N LEU A 57 -7.00 19.35 -4.67
CA LEU A 57 -6.28 18.20 -5.19
C LEU A 57 -7.05 16.87 -5.04
N ARG A 58 -7.79 16.72 -3.93
CA ARG A 58 -8.62 15.54 -3.73
C ARG A 58 -9.77 15.50 -4.74
N LEU A 59 -10.42 16.64 -4.97
CA LEU A 59 -11.48 16.76 -5.95
C LEU A 59 -10.99 16.45 -7.37
N GLU A 60 -9.85 17.01 -7.78
CA GLU A 60 -9.22 16.73 -9.07
C GLU A 60 -8.90 15.25 -9.25
N ARG A 61 -8.33 14.60 -8.23
CA ARG A 61 -8.02 13.16 -8.27
C ARG A 61 -9.26 12.30 -8.40
N THR A 62 -10.33 12.59 -7.68
CA THR A 62 -11.57 11.84 -7.77
C THR A 62 -12.28 12.05 -9.11
N GLU A 63 -12.20 13.23 -9.69
CA GLU A 63 -12.72 13.50 -11.03
C GLU A 63 -11.91 12.75 -12.11
N ALA A 64 -10.58 12.74 -12.00
CA ALA A 64 -9.74 11.95 -12.89
C ALA A 64 -10.05 10.43 -12.79
N ALA A 65 -10.32 9.92 -11.58
CA ALA A 65 -10.74 8.54 -11.38
C ALA A 65 -12.09 8.23 -12.04
N ARG A 66 -13.08 9.14 -11.93
CA ARG A 66 -14.38 9.01 -12.62
C ARG A 66 -14.20 8.94 -14.13
N GLN A 67 -13.40 9.83 -14.68
CA GLN A 67 -13.11 9.85 -16.12
C GLN A 67 -12.39 8.57 -16.58
N ALA A 68 -11.46 8.05 -15.78
CA ALA A 68 -10.78 6.79 -16.08
C ALA A 68 -11.76 5.61 -16.10
N LEU A 69 -12.68 5.52 -15.13
CA LEU A 69 -13.74 4.51 -15.11
C LEU A 69 -14.67 4.62 -16.32
N ALA A 70 -15.08 5.84 -16.68
CA ALA A 70 -15.94 6.09 -17.84
C ALA A 70 -15.29 5.67 -19.18
N ARG A 71 -13.94 5.66 -19.22
CA ARG A 71 -13.15 5.19 -20.38
C ARG A 71 -12.88 3.68 -20.35
N GLY A 72 -13.47 2.93 -19.42
CA GLY A 72 -13.27 1.49 -19.27
C GLY A 72 -12.11 1.10 -18.34
N GLY A 73 -11.56 2.04 -17.60
CA GLY A 73 -10.59 1.74 -16.53
C GLY A 73 -11.22 0.91 -15.43
N GLN A 74 -10.40 0.19 -14.67
CA GLN A 74 -10.84 -0.60 -13.54
C GLN A 74 -10.14 -0.14 -12.26
N LEU A 75 -10.90 0.05 -11.19
CA LEU A 75 -10.35 0.33 -9.88
C LEU A 75 -9.75 -0.96 -9.28
N GLY A 76 -8.66 -0.81 -8.55
CA GLY A 76 -8.03 -1.93 -7.85
C GLY A 76 -7.23 -1.48 -6.66
N GLU A 77 -6.99 -2.40 -5.76
CA GLU A 77 -6.14 -2.21 -4.59
C GLU A 77 -4.74 -2.73 -4.88
N TYR A 78 -3.75 -1.97 -4.45
CA TYR A 78 -2.34 -2.35 -4.55
C TYR A 78 -1.76 -2.53 -3.17
N SER A 79 -1.08 -3.66 -2.96
CA SER A 79 -0.27 -3.91 -1.77
C SER A 79 1.18 -4.13 -2.19
N LEU A 80 2.09 -3.41 -1.55
CA LEU A 80 3.52 -3.54 -1.78
C LEU A 80 4.15 -4.21 -0.56
N LEU A 81 4.78 -5.36 -0.79
CA LEU A 81 5.55 -6.08 0.22
C LEU A 81 7.04 -6.02 -0.12
N VAL A 82 7.84 -5.69 0.88
CA VAL A 82 9.29 -5.73 0.78
C VAL A 82 9.81 -6.74 1.80
N THR A 83 10.37 -7.83 1.30
CA THR A 83 11.00 -8.86 2.14
C THR A 83 12.51 -8.74 2.01
N MET A 84 13.20 -8.61 3.13
CA MET A 84 14.65 -8.70 3.18
C MET A 84 15.09 -9.99 3.89
N THR A 85 16.21 -10.54 3.45
CA THR A 85 16.85 -11.68 4.11
C THR A 85 18.27 -11.25 4.46
N LEU A 86 18.61 -11.33 5.73
CA LEU A 86 19.92 -11.00 6.28
C LEU A 86 20.64 -12.28 6.70
N ARG A 87 21.96 -12.21 6.88
CA ARG A 87 22.77 -13.36 7.33
C ARG A 87 22.66 -13.56 8.84
N ASP A 88 22.59 -12.45 9.58
CA ASP A 88 22.56 -12.45 11.03
C ASP A 88 21.35 -11.68 11.55
N ALA A 89 20.78 -12.17 12.66
CA ALA A 89 19.64 -11.54 13.31
C ALA A 89 19.99 -10.15 13.87
N ASP A 90 21.22 -9.95 14.31
CA ASP A 90 21.70 -8.68 14.87
C ASP A 90 21.67 -7.53 13.84
N LEU A 91 21.60 -7.85 12.55
CA LEU A 91 21.52 -6.88 11.47
C LEU A 91 20.07 -6.46 11.13
N LEU A 92 19.06 -7.02 11.79
CA LEU A 92 17.66 -6.77 11.48
C LEU A 92 17.26 -5.29 11.63
N ASP A 93 17.69 -4.65 12.70
CA ASP A 93 17.37 -3.24 12.95
C ASP A 93 18.02 -2.34 11.90
N GLN A 94 19.28 -2.61 11.57
CA GLN A 94 19.99 -1.88 10.52
C GLN A 94 19.32 -2.09 9.16
N GLY A 95 19.01 -3.32 8.80
CA GLY A 95 18.32 -3.65 7.56
C GLY A 95 16.95 -2.99 7.46
N SER A 96 16.19 -3.00 8.55
CA SER A 96 14.88 -2.32 8.63
C SER A 96 15.01 -0.81 8.42
N ALA A 97 16.00 -0.17 9.04
CA ALA A 97 16.27 1.25 8.86
C ALA A 97 16.63 1.57 7.39
N ILE A 98 17.45 0.74 6.74
CA ILE A 98 17.80 0.90 5.32
C ILE A 98 16.55 0.80 4.44
N ILE A 99 15.69 -0.22 4.65
CA ILE A 99 14.44 -0.37 3.89
C ILE A 99 13.52 0.83 4.11
N GLY A 100 13.40 1.32 5.35
CA GLY A 100 12.64 2.53 5.65
C GLY A 100 13.14 3.76 4.88
N GLN A 101 14.46 3.96 4.82
CA GLN A 101 15.07 5.05 4.05
C GLN A 101 14.81 4.91 2.54
N LEU A 102 14.90 3.69 2.01
CA LEU A 102 14.61 3.42 0.60
C LEU A 102 13.12 3.67 0.28
N GLY A 103 12.23 3.32 1.21
CA GLY A 103 10.81 3.65 1.14
C GLY A 103 10.60 5.17 1.05
N ASN A 104 11.20 5.92 1.96
CA ASN A 104 11.08 7.39 1.99
C ASN A 104 11.61 8.03 0.68
N ARG A 105 12.74 7.56 0.14
CA ARG A 105 13.26 7.99 -1.17
C ARG A 105 12.31 7.66 -2.32
N SER A 106 11.52 6.61 -2.16
CA SER A 106 10.47 6.20 -3.11
C SER A 106 9.15 6.90 -2.87
N GLN A 107 9.07 7.85 -1.93
CA GLN A 107 7.84 8.51 -1.49
C GLN A 107 6.80 7.52 -0.94
N LEU A 108 7.25 6.41 -0.36
CA LEU A 108 6.43 5.37 0.23
C LEU A 108 6.70 5.28 1.73
N ARG A 109 5.66 5.23 2.52
CA ARG A 109 5.75 4.95 3.94
C ARG A 109 5.60 3.44 4.15
N LEU A 110 6.70 2.76 4.44
CA LEU A 110 6.71 1.34 4.73
C LEU A 110 6.51 1.11 6.23
N HIS A 111 5.77 0.06 6.56
CA HIS A 111 5.54 -0.38 7.93
C HIS A 111 6.03 -1.81 8.11
N SER A 112 6.67 -2.10 9.24
CA SER A 112 7.03 -3.45 9.60
C SER A 112 5.78 -4.29 9.88
N THR A 113 5.80 -5.55 9.44
CA THR A 113 4.71 -6.51 9.65
C THR A 113 4.89 -7.27 10.97
N ASN A 114 5.13 -6.55 12.07
CA ASN A 114 5.37 -7.16 13.38
C ASN A 114 4.20 -8.06 13.78
N GLY A 115 4.52 -9.32 14.16
CA GLY A 115 3.51 -10.34 14.49
C GLY A 115 2.81 -10.98 13.28
N GLN A 116 3.16 -10.59 12.05
CA GLN A 116 2.58 -11.14 10.80
C GLN A 116 3.66 -11.42 9.74
N GLN A 117 4.90 -11.60 10.16
CA GLN A 117 6.03 -11.75 9.24
C GLN A 117 5.91 -13.00 8.37
N ASP A 118 5.42 -14.11 8.92
CA ASP A 118 5.19 -15.37 8.23
C ASP A 118 4.11 -15.24 7.15
N ALA A 119 2.97 -14.65 7.49
CA ALA A 119 1.90 -14.38 6.54
C ALA A 119 2.35 -13.43 5.42
N ALA A 120 3.06 -12.36 5.78
CA ALA A 120 3.62 -11.42 4.82
C ALA A 120 4.68 -12.08 3.92
N PHE A 121 5.50 -12.97 4.48
CA PHE A 121 6.49 -13.72 3.71
C PHE A 121 5.83 -14.64 2.67
N ILE A 122 4.80 -15.40 3.09
CA ILE A 122 4.05 -16.30 2.20
C ILE A 122 3.35 -15.49 1.09
N ALA A 123 2.68 -14.40 1.45
CA ALA A 123 2.06 -13.51 0.46
C ALA A 123 3.09 -12.92 -0.52
N GLY A 124 4.29 -12.61 -0.02
CA GLY A 124 5.43 -12.13 -0.81
C GLY A 124 6.01 -13.16 -1.78
N LEU A 125 5.69 -14.45 -1.65
CA LEU A 125 6.15 -15.49 -2.60
C LEU A 125 5.42 -15.46 -3.95
N GLY A 126 4.32 -14.70 -4.07
CA GLY A 126 3.55 -14.63 -5.32
C GLY A 126 2.72 -15.88 -5.60
N LEU A 127 2.41 -16.68 -4.59
CA LEU A 127 1.63 -17.92 -4.71
C LEU A 127 0.10 -17.68 -4.69
N GLY A 128 -0.34 -16.44 -4.88
CA GLY A 128 -1.76 -16.09 -4.85
C GLY A 128 -2.36 -15.97 -3.45
N VAL A 129 -1.56 -16.10 -2.40
CA VAL A 129 -1.99 -15.84 -1.02
C VAL A 129 -2.02 -14.35 -0.79
N LEU A 130 -3.16 -13.83 -0.38
CA LEU A 130 -3.35 -12.41 -0.07
C LEU A 130 -3.26 -12.21 1.45
N LEU A 131 -2.63 -11.11 1.86
CA LEU A 131 -2.79 -10.61 3.21
C LEU A 131 -4.21 -10.05 3.33
N ASP A 132 -5.07 -10.75 4.05
CA ASP A 132 -6.38 -10.21 4.39
C ASP A 132 -6.18 -9.11 5.44
N GLN A 133 -6.74 -7.93 5.22
CA GLN A 133 -6.69 -6.81 6.18
C GLN A 133 -7.40 -7.13 7.50
N LYS A 134 -8.22 -8.15 7.50
CA LYS A 134 -8.87 -8.74 8.68
C LYS A 134 -8.20 -10.06 9.06
N SER A 135 -6.87 -10.13 8.97
CA SER A 135 -6.17 -11.38 9.20
C SER A 135 -6.57 -12.02 10.52
N THR A 136 -7.07 -13.18 10.38
CA THR A 136 -7.58 -14.11 11.40
C THR A 136 -6.47 -14.62 12.34
N ILE A 137 -5.25 -14.06 12.28
CA ILE A 137 -4.13 -14.42 13.16
C ILE A 137 -4.49 -14.11 14.63
N SER A 138 -5.39 -13.15 14.87
CA SER A 138 -5.92 -12.93 16.22
C SER A 138 -6.78 -14.10 16.76
N SER A 139 -7.25 -15.01 15.92
CA SER A 139 -8.04 -16.16 16.37
C SER A 139 -7.17 -17.34 16.81
N PHE A 140 -5.97 -17.49 16.24
CA PHE A 140 -5.04 -18.53 16.67
C PHE A 140 -4.31 -18.17 17.97
N ALA A 141 -4.07 -16.89 18.25
CA ALA A 141 -3.45 -16.42 19.49
C ALA A 141 -4.42 -16.40 20.69
N ARG A 142 -5.70 -16.69 20.51
CA ARG A 142 -6.71 -16.79 21.59
C ARG A 142 -7.06 -18.22 22.00
N ALA A 143 -6.37 -19.21 21.46
CA ALA A 143 -6.61 -20.62 21.72
C ALA A 143 -5.58 -21.26 22.68
N GLU A 144 -4.86 -20.44 23.49
CA GLU A 144 -4.08 -20.90 24.65
C GLU A 144 -4.60 -20.26 25.93
#